data_6cdd2001dfdf349d1a2e78a08c6758dd
#
_entry.id   6cdd2001dfdf349d1a2e78a08c6758dd
#
_cell.length_a   1.000
_cell.length_b   1.000
_cell.length_c   1.000
_cell.angle_alpha   90.00
_cell.angle_beta   90.00
_cell.angle_gamma   90.00
#
_symmetry.space_group_name_H-M   'P 1'
#
loop_
_entity.id
_entity.type
_entity.pdbx_description
1 polymer ?
#
loop_
_entity_poly.entity_id
_entity_poly.type
_entity_poly.pdbx_seq_one_letter_code
_entity_poly.pdbx_strand_id
1 'polypeptide(L)'
;MDNDIKAWLFDILSAIMEIESFFIDRPKEFKKYQADIRTKRAIERNIEIIREAMSRILNRDQSIEITNSRKIVDVRNRIIHGYDSVSDDVIWGIIIRHLPVLQIEIEKMLGE
;
A
#
# COMPACT_ATOMS: atom_id res chain seq x y z
N MET A 1 14.39 -14.73 -9.98
CA MET A 1 13.51 -13.53 -10.05
C MET A 1 14.32 -12.35 -10.57
N ASP A 2 13.69 -11.55 -11.41
CA ASP A 2 14.26 -10.31 -11.94
C ASP A 2 14.69 -9.40 -10.78
N ASN A 3 15.91 -8.85 -10.85
CA ASN A 3 16.45 -8.02 -9.78
C ASN A 3 15.65 -6.72 -9.58
N ASP A 4 15.13 -6.15 -10.67
CA ASP A 4 14.30 -4.95 -10.56
C ASP A 4 12.97 -5.25 -9.86
N ILE A 5 12.35 -6.36 -10.21
CA ILE A 5 11.11 -6.78 -9.54
C ILE A 5 11.37 -7.02 -8.07
N LYS A 6 12.48 -7.68 -7.74
CA LYS A 6 12.84 -7.93 -6.35
C LYS A 6 13.01 -6.62 -5.58
N ALA A 7 13.67 -5.62 -6.18
CA ALA A 7 13.84 -4.31 -5.56
C ALA A 7 12.48 -3.63 -5.33
N TRP A 8 11.58 -3.69 -6.30
CA TRP A 8 10.24 -3.11 -6.16
C TRP A 8 9.42 -3.83 -5.10
N LEU A 9 9.56 -5.15 -4.97
CA LEU A 9 8.91 -5.90 -3.89
C LEU A 9 9.41 -5.45 -2.52
N PHE A 10 10.72 -5.21 -2.38
CA PHE A 10 11.29 -4.66 -1.14
C PHE A 10 10.77 -3.26 -0.85
N ASP A 11 10.60 -2.42 -1.88
CA ASP A 11 10.04 -1.09 -1.70
C ASP A 11 8.61 -1.16 -1.15
N ILE A 12 7.81 -2.09 -1.68
CA ILE A 12 6.45 -2.31 -1.19
C ILE A 12 6.47 -2.78 0.26
N LEU A 13 7.31 -3.76 0.56
CA LEU A 13 7.40 -4.30 1.92
C LEU A 13 7.81 -3.23 2.92
N SER A 14 8.81 -2.42 2.57
CA SER A 14 9.27 -1.31 3.43
C SER A 14 8.16 -0.31 3.68
N ALA A 15 7.39 0.03 2.65
CA ALA A 15 6.27 0.96 2.80
C ALA A 15 5.19 0.40 3.70
N ILE A 16 4.87 -0.89 3.56
CA ILE A 16 3.89 -1.56 4.42
C ILE A 16 4.35 -1.53 5.88
N MET A 17 5.61 -1.85 6.11
CA MET A 17 6.17 -1.87 7.46
C MET A 17 6.17 -0.49 8.09
N GLU A 18 6.44 0.55 7.31
CA GLU A 18 6.36 1.92 7.81
C GLU A 18 4.92 2.29 8.18
N ILE A 19 3.94 1.94 7.35
CA ILE A 19 2.53 2.17 7.67
C ILE A 19 2.16 1.47 8.98
N GLU A 20 2.54 0.21 9.13
CA GLU A 20 2.24 -0.55 10.35
C GLU A 20 2.92 0.07 11.58
N SER A 21 4.09 0.68 11.41
CA SER A 21 4.80 1.32 12.52
C SER A 21 4.01 2.46 13.16
N PHE A 22 3.13 3.10 12.41
CA PHE A 22 2.29 4.19 12.94
C PHE A 22 1.24 3.68 13.93
N PHE A 23 0.99 2.38 13.96
CA PHE A 23 -0.04 1.78 14.81
C PHE A 23 0.53 0.91 15.93
N ILE A 24 1.85 0.89 16.12
CA ILE A 24 2.47 0.03 17.14
C ILE A 24 1.91 0.29 18.54
N ASP A 25 1.82 1.57 18.93
CA ASP A 25 1.32 1.98 20.24
C ASP A 25 -0.06 2.63 20.16
N ARG A 26 -0.76 2.46 19.06
CA ARG A 26 -2.03 3.11 18.83
C ARG A 26 -3.01 2.12 18.21
N PRO A 27 -4.27 2.12 18.68
CA PRO A 27 -5.27 1.24 18.05
C PRO A 27 -5.58 1.68 16.62
N LYS A 28 -5.92 0.73 15.77
CA LYS A 28 -6.39 1.03 14.42
C LYS A 28 -7.84 1.46 14.49
N GLU A 29 -8.06 2.76 14.70
CA GLU A 29 -9.39 3.35 14.75
C GLU A 29 -9.53 4.40 13.64
N PHE A 30 -10.56 4.25 12.83
CA PHE A 30 -10.77 5.12 11.67
C PHE A 30 -10.86 6.60 12.04
N LYS A 31 -11.61 6.91 13.10
CA LYS A 31 -11.78 8.31 13.49
C LYS A 31 -10.46 8.97 13.92
N LYS A 32 -9.61 8.22 14.61
CA LYS A 32 -8.30 8.72 15.02
C LYS A 32 -7.39 8.92 13.82
N TYR A 33 -7.40 7.98 12.88
CA TYR A 33 -6.67 8.11 11.62
C TYR A 33 -7.15 9.35 10.86
N GLN A 34 -8.46 9.52 10.72
CA GLN A 34 -9.06 10.62 9.97
C GLN A 34 -8.70 11.98 10.57
N ALA A 35 -8.55 12.07 11.88
CA ALA A 35 -8.23 13.31 12.58
C ALA A 35 -6.74 13.63 12.61
N ASP A 36 -5.87 12.66 12.34
CA ASP A 36 -4.42 12.82 12.42
C ASP A 36 -3.83 13.11 11.04
N ILE A 37 -3.76 14.40 10.70
CA ILE A 37 -3.32 14.84 9.38
C ILE A 37 -1.90 14.37 9.04
N ARG A 38 -1.00 14.41 10.02
CA ARG A 38 0.40 14.01 9.77
C ARG A 38 0.50 12.53 9.43
N THR A 39 -0.17 11.69 10.18
CA THR A 39 -0.19 10.26 9.93
C THR A 39 -0.87 9.96 8.59
N LYS A 40 -1.97 10.64 8.29
CA LYS A 40 -2.65 10.48 7.00
C LYS A 40 -1.71 10.79 5.84
N ARG A 41 -0.99 11.90 5.89
CA ARG A 41 -0.07 12.28 4.82
C ARG A 41 1.05 11.28 4.66
N ALA A 42 1.61 10.79 5.76
CA ALA A 42 2.65 9.78 5.72
C ALA A 42 2.15 8.47 5.13
N ILE A 43 0.95 8.05 5.49
CA ILE A 43 0.33 6.84 4.95
C ILE A 43 0.02 7.00 3.46
N GLU A 44 -0.56 8.14 3.06
CA GLU A 44 -0.84 8.41 1.65
C GLU A 44 0.44 8.33 0.81
N ARG A 45 1.55 8.87 1.30
CA ARG A 45 2.83 8.77 0.62
C ARG A 45 3.28 7.33 0.47
N ASN A 46 3.16 6.55 1.51
CA ASN A 46 3.53 5.12 1.46
C ASN A 46 2.63 4.33 0.53
N ILE A 47 1.35 4.62 0.49
CA ILE A 47 0.42 4.00 -0.46
C ILE A 47 0.83 4.35 -1.89
N GLU A 48 1.25 5.59 -2.13
CA GLU A 48 1.74 5.99 -3.46
C GLU A 48 3.01 5.24 -3.86
N ILE A 49 3.92 5.02 -2.91
CA ILE A 49 5.12 4.20 -3.16
C ILE A 49 4.72 2.78 -3.54
N ILE A 50 3.79 2.19 -2.79
CA ILE A 50 3.29 0.84 -3.07
C ILE A 50 2.67 0.79 -4.46
N ARG A 51 1.82 1.76 -4.79
CA ARG A 51 1.15 1.83 -6.08
C ARG A 51 2.15 1.91 -7.23
N GLU A 52 3.15 2.77 -7.13
CA GLU A 52 4.15 2.92 -8.18
C GLU A 52 4.97 1.65 -8.38
N ALA A 53 5.42 1.05 -7.29
CA ALA A 53 6.18 -0.19 -7.36
C ALA A 53 5.34 -1.32 -7.96
N MET A 54 4.07 -1.43 -7.54
CA MET A 54 3.13 -2.41 -8.07
C MET A 54 2.94 -2.24 -9.57
N SER A 55 2.75 -0.99 -10.01
CA SER A 55 2.57 -0.69 -11.43
C SER A 55 3.79 -1.10 -12.26
N ARG A 56 4.98 -0.84 -11.73
CA ARG A 56 6.22 -1.24 -12.41
C ARG A 56 6.36 -2.75 -12.51
N ILE A 57 6.02 -3.47 -11.45
CA ILE A 57 6.04 -4.94 -11.44
C ILE A 57 5.10 -5.49 -12.51
N LEU A 58 3.86 -5.02 -12.53
CA LEU A 58 2.86 -5.49 -13.48
C LEU A 58 3.22 -5.17 -14.92
N ASN A 59 3.87 -4.03 -15.16
CA ASN A 59 4.34 -3.67 -16.50
C ASN A 59 5.54 -4.49 -16.94
N ARG A 60 6.41 -4.87 -16.02
CA ARG A 60 7.60 -5.68 -16.32
C ARG A 60 7.24 -7.13 -16.58
N ASP A 61 6.32 -7.70 -15.81
CA ASP A 61 5.94 -9.09 -15.91
C ASP A 61 4.47 -9.27 -15.56
N GLN A 62 3.65 -9.35 -16.60
CA GLN A 62 2.20 -9.48 -16.46
C GLN A 62 1.75 -10.83 -15.91
N SER A 63 2.65 -11.81 -15.89
CA SER A 63 2.33 -13.15 -15.36
C SER A 63 2.35 -13.19 -13.83
N ILE A 64 2.92 -12.18 -13.17
CA ILE A 64 2.96 -12.13 -11.71
C ILE A 64 1.57 -11.83 -11.18
N GLU A 65 1.07 -12.69 -10.31
CA GLU A 65 -0.24 -12.53 -9.68
C GLU A 65 -0.07 -12.01 -8.26
N ILE A 66 -0.63 -10.84 -7.99
CA ILE A 66 -0.67 -10.25 -6.66
C ILE A 66 -2.12 -9.89 -6.37
N THR A 67 -2.65 -10.41 -5.27
CA THR A 67 -4.05 -10.22 -4.89
C THR A 67 -4.37 -8.73 -4.73
N ASN A 68 -5.48 -8.29 -5.33
CA ASN A 68 -5.96 -6.91 -5.28
C ASN A 68 -5.01 -5.87 -5.86
N SER A 69 -4.02 -6.28 -6.66
CA SER A 69 -3.04 -5.35 -7.24
C SER A 69 -3.72 -4.21 -8.01
N ARG A 70 -4.76 -4.51 -8.79
CA ARG A 70 -5.50 -3.50 -9.55
C ARG A 70 -6.18 -2.47 -8.65
N LYS A 71 -6.76 -2.91 -7.54
CA LYS A 71 -7.41 -2.00 -6.59
C LYS A 71 -6.42 -1.03 -5.99
N ILE A 72 -5.21 -1.51 -5.69
CA ILE A 72 -4.15 -0.67 -5.14
C ILE A 72 -3.65 0.33 -6.16
N VAL A 73 -3.43 -0.11 -7.40
CA VAL A 73 -2.98 0.78 -8.48
C VAL A 73 -4.03 1.86 -8.77
N ASP A 74 -5.30 1.51 -8.74
CA ASP A 74 -6.39 2.42 -9.11
C ASP A 74 -6.67 3.50 -8.04
N VAL A 75 -6.15 3.35 -6.84
CA VAL A 75 -6.34 4.33 -5.76
C VAL A 75 -5.87 5.73 -6.15
N ARG A 76 -4.84 5.83 -6.98
CA ARG A 76 -4.31 7.10 -7.44
C ARG A 76 -5.39 8.02 -8.02
N ASN A 77 -6.31 7.46 -8.80
CA ASN A 77 -7.33 8.26 -9.48
C ASN A 77 -8.22 9.00 -8.48
N ARG A 78 -8.49 8.41 -7.33
CA ARG A 78 -9.33 9.01 -6.32
C ARG A 78 -8.61 10.11 -5.55
N ILE A 79 -7.32 9.90 -5.26
CA ILE A 79 -6.50 10.90 -4.57
C ILE A 79 -6.33 12.15 -5.43
N ILE A 80 -6.05 11.98 -6.72
CA ILE A 80 -5.81 13.08 -7.66
C ILE A 80 -7.05 13.95 -7.88
N HIS A 81 -8.23 13.36 -7.82
CA HIS A 81 -9.48 14.09 -8.08
C HIS A 81 -10.02 14.86 -6.85
N GLY A 82 -9.27 14.90 -5.75
CA GLY A 82 -9.61 15.75 -4.62
C GLY A 82 -10.80 15.33 -3.78
N TYR A 83 -11.15 14.06 -3.82
CA TYR A 83 -12.24 13.51 -3.01
C TYR A 83 -11.71 13.08 -1.64
N ASP A 84 -11.34 14.04 -0.81
CA ASP A 84 -10.67 13.78 0.47
C ASP A 84 -11.40 12.77 1.36
N SER A 85 -12.72 12.92 1.51
CA SER A 85 -13.49 12.01 2.34
C SER A 85 -13.53 10.58 1.77
N VAL A 86 -13.64 10.47 0.45
CA VAL A 86 -13.62 9.17 -0.24
C VAL A 86 -12.24 8.56 -0.13
N SER A 87 -11.19 9.39 -0.20
CA SER A 87 -9.80 8.93 -0.07
C SER A 87 -9.53 8.32 1.30
N ASP A 88 -10.04 8.93 2.37
CA ASP A 88 -9.86 8.39 3.72
C ASP A 88 -10.48 6.99 3.85
N ASP A 89 -11.69 6.80 3.37
CA ASP A 89 -12.37 5.51 3.41
C ASP A 89 -11.61 4.46 2.58
N VAL A 90 -11.18 4.84 1.39
CA VAL A 90 -10.47 3.93 0.47
C VAL A 90 -9.12 3.53 1.05
N ILE A 91 -8.36 4.51 1.54
CA ILE A 91 -7.04 4.22 2.11
C ILE A 91 -7.16 3.38 3.37
N TRP A 92 -8.15 3.68 4.22
CA TRP A 92 -8.39 2.88 5.42
C TRP A 92 -8.74 1.43 5.06
N GLY A 93 -9.56 1.23 4.04
CA GLY A 93 -9.87 -0.11 3.54
C GLY A 93 -8.63 -0.87 3.08
N ILE A 94 -7.70 -0.18 2.44
CA ILE A 94 -6.43 -0.77 2.03
C ILE A 94 -5.61 -1.19 3.25
N ILE A 95 -5.49 -0.31 4.25
CA ILE A 95 -4.74 -0.61 5.48
C ILE A 95 -5.29 -1.84 6.19
N ILE A 96 -6.60 -1.92 6.32
CA ILE A 96 -7.24 -2.97 7.11
C ILE A 96 -7.38 -4.29 6.34
N ARG A 97 -7.74 -4.21 5.06
CA ARG A 97 -8.10 -5.39 4.26
C ARG A 97 -7.01 -5.88 3.33
N HIS A 98 -6.25 -4.98 2.72
CA HIS A 98 -5.35 -5.36 1.63
C HIS A 98 -3.90 -5.48 2.05
N LEU A 99 -3.40 -4.58 2.90
CA LEU A 99 -1.99 -4.61 3.29
C LEU A 99 -1.59 -5.88 4.03
N PRO A 100 -2.40 -6.42 4.96
CA PRO A 100 -2.01 -7.67 5.62
C PRO A 100 -1.85 -8.84 4.65
N VAL A 101 -2.73 -8.95 3.66
CA VAL A 101 -2.63 -9.99 2.64
C VAL A 101 -1.43 -9.75 1.74
N LEU A 102 -1.24 -8.52 1.31
CA LEU A 102 -0.13 -8.14 0.45
C LEU A 102 1.21 -8.40 1.13
N GLN A 103 1.33 -8.08 2.42
CA GLN A 103 2.56 -8.34 3.16
C GLN A 103 2.94 -9.81 3.14
N ILE A 104 1.98 -10.68 3.41
CA ILE A 104 2.21 -12.14 3.41
C ILE A 104 2.66 -12.61 2.03
N GLU A 105 1.98 -12.15 0.98
CA GLU A 105 2.33 -12.55 -0.39
C GLU A 105 3.74 -12.11 -0.77
N ILE A 106 4.10 -10.86 -0.45
CA ILE A 106 5.41 -10.33 -0.80
C ILE A 106 6.52 -10.99 0.00
N GLU A 107 6.32 -11.20 1.30
CA GLU A 107 7.29 -11.91 2.13
C GLU A 107 7.54 -13.31 1.59
N LYS A 108 6.49 -14.00 1.15
CA LYS A 108 6.61 -15.33 0.56
C LYS A 108 7.40 -15.28 -0.75
N MET A 109 7.11 -14.32 -1.60
CA MET A 109 7.82 -14.16 -2.87
C MET A 109 9.30 -13.84 -2.66
N LEU A 110 9.63 -13.04 -1.66
CA LEU A 110 11.02 -12.66 -1.36
C LEU A 110 11.78 -13.74 -0.59
N GLY A 111 11.06 -14.54 0.19
CA GLY A 111 11.66 -15.60 1.00
C GLY A 111 12.01 -16.86 0.22
N GLU A 112 11.55 -16.93 -0.97
CA GLU A 112 11.82 -18.06 -1.86
C GLU A 112 12.98 -17.72 -2.79
#